data_fdf990047606b34938d1095b355e3c96
#
_entry.id   fdf990047606b34938d1095b355e3c96
#
_cell.length_a   1.000
_cell.length_b   1.000
_cell.length_c   1.000
_cell.angle_alpha   90.00
_cell.angle_beta   90.00
_cell.angle_gamma   90.00
#
_symmetry.space_group_name_H-M   'P 1'
#
loop_
_entity.id
_entity.type
_entity.pdbx_description
1 polymer ?
#
loop_
_entity_poly.entity_id
_entity_poly.type
_entity_poly.pdbx_seq_one_letter_code
_entity_poly.pdbx_strand_id
1 'polypeptide(L)'
;MPAPFDAVIFDLDGTLIDTESLCNQAGVDACTALGLPVDLAFFEGLAGIDDVNRVRLISAHIGADLSQAAFLATWDRLCRVRFAAGIPLKSGAVALLERLQSAGSPLALATSSRRDMAHDKLVHAGLARFFPVVITFDDVSLPKPAPAPYLLAASRLNAAPARCVVFEDSETGARAAWDAGMTVVQVPDLHPATGDFAHHVAGSLFQGAAAVGLP
;
A
#
# COMPACT_ATOMS: atom_id res chain seq x y z
N MET A 1 -13.21 -13.27 25.78
CA MET A 1 -13.68 -11.88 25.66
C MET A 1 -14.03 -11.66 24.20
N PRO A 2 -15.03 -10.81 23.84
CA PRO A 2 -15.28 -10.49 22.45
C PRO A 2 -14.03 -9.86 21.82
N ALA A 3 -13.85 -10.09 20.51
CA ALA A 3 -12.73 -9.48 19.77
C ALA A 3 -12.79 -7.94 19.89
N PRO A 4 -11.66 -7.25 20.03
CA PRO A 4 -11.66 -5.79 20.18
C PRO A 4 -12.20 -5.08 18.92
N PHE A 5 -12.08 -5.73 17.75
CA PHE A 5 -12.55 -5.25 16.46
C PHE A 5 -13.34 -6.32 15.71
N ASP A 6 -14.27 -5.86 14.87
CA ASP A 6 -15.07 -6.73 14.02
C ASP A 6 -14.38 -7.01 12.69
N ALA A 7 -13.39 -6.18 12.30
CA ALA A 7 -12.60 -6.37 11.09
C ALA A 7 -11.21 -5.73 11.21
N VAL A 8 -10.24 -6.30 10.49
CA VAL A 8 -8.89 -5.77 10.32
C VAL A 8 -8.65 -5.48 8.84
N ILE A 9 -8.29 -4.26 8.51
CA ILE A 9 -8.08 -3.82 7.14
C ILE A 9 -6.61 -3.43 6.99
N PHE A 10 -5.97 -3.89 5.95
CA PHE A 10 -4.57 -3.58 5.66
C PHE A 10 -4.45 -2.75 4.40
N ASP A 11 -3.53 -1.81 4.40
CA ASP A 11 -2.90 -1.36 3.18
C ASP A 11 -1.96 -2.46 2.65
N LEU A 12 -1.44 -2.30 1.43
CA LEU A 12 -0.60 -3.29 0.76
C LEU A 12 0.87 -2.87 0.71
N ASP A 13 1.15 -1.82 -0.06
CA ASP A 13 2.51 -1.39 -0.41
C ASP A 13 3.15 -0.61 0.75
N GLY A 14 4.31 -1.04 1.25
CA GLY A 14 4.93 -0.48 2.46
C GLY A 14 4.40 -1.08 3.76
N THR A 15 3.18 -1.61 3.76
CA THR A 15 2.55 -2.20 4.96
C THR A 15 2.76 -3.72 5.04
N LEU A 16 2.41 -4.46 4.00
CA LEU A 16 2.54 -5.94 3.95
C LEU A 16 3.67 -6.41 3.05
N ILE A 17 3.97 -5.65 2.01
CA ILE A 17 4.98 -5.96 0.99
C ILE A 17 5.91 -4.77 0.77
N ASP A 18 7.16 -5.08 0.43
CA ASP A 18 8.14 -4.08 -0.01
C ASP A 18 8.23 -4.10 -1.54
N THR A 19 7.42 -3.28 -2.18
CA THR A 19 7.43 -3.11 -3.63
C THR A 19 8.17 -1.87 -4.08
N GLU A 20 8.49 -0.95 -3.18
CA GLU A 20 9.02 0.33 -3.57
C GLU A 20 10.43 0.23 -4.16
N SER A 21 11.33 -0.54 -3.53
CA SER A 21 12.66 -0.82 -4.08
C SER A 21 12.59 -1.46 -5.47
N LEU A 22 11.65 -2.41 -5.67
CA LEU A 22 11.43 -3.06 -6.96
C LEU A 22 10.91 -2.09 -8.02
N CYS A 23 9.94 -1.23 -7.65
CA CYS A 23 9.34 -0.26 -8.56
C CYS A 23 10.31 0.88 -8.88
N ASN A 24 11.11 1.35 -7.93
CA ASN A 24 12.13 2.36 -8.16
C ASN A 24 13.18 1.88 -9.16
N GLN A 25 13.70 0.67 -8.98
CA GLN A 25 14.63 0.09 -9.94
C GLN A 25 13.98 -0.15 -11.32
N ALA A 26 12.72 -0.60 -11.36
CA ALA A 26 11.98 -0.72 -12.62
C ALA A 26 11.78 0.63 -13.32
N GLY A 27 11.64 1.71 -12.56
CA GLY A 27 11.53 3.07 -13.08
C GLY A 27 12.83 3.56 -13.72
N VAL A 28 13.97 3.29 -13.09
CA VAL A 28 15.30 3.56 -13.67
C VAL A 28 15.49 2.77 -14.96
N ASP A 29 15.13 1.49 -14.96
CA ASP A 29 15.21 0.65 -16.15
C ASP A 29 14.28 1.14 -17.26
N ALA A 30 13.08 1.64 -16.90
CA ALA A 30 12.14 2.23 -17.86
C ALA A 30 12.71 3.50 -18.49
N CYS A 31 13.32 4.38 -17.70
CA CYS A 31 14.03 5.54 -18.21
C CYS A 31 15.18 5.13 -19.12
N THR A 32 16.00 4.18 -18.70
CA THR A 32 17.11 3.66 -19.52
C THR A 32 16.62 3.09 -20.85
N ALA A 33 15.54 2.32 -20.86
CA ALA A 33 14.94 1.76 -22.07
C ALA A 33 14.42 2.83 -23.04
N LEU A 34 14.09 4.01 -22.52
CA LEU A 34 13.69 5.18 -23.29
C LEU A 34 14.85 6.12 -23.63
N GLY A 35 16.09 5.74 -23.29
CA GLY A 35 17.29 6.53 -23.55
C GLY A 35 17.45 7.75 -22.63
N LEU A 36 16.87 7.74 -21.44
CA LEU A 36 16.84 8.85 -20.51
C LEU A 36 17.86 8.66 -19.37
N PRO A 37 18.70 9.67 -19.06
CA PRO A 37 19.73 9.56 -18.03
C PRO A 37 19.14 9.84 -16.63
N VAL A 38 18.52 8.85 -16.02
CA VAL A 38 17.97 8.92 -14.65
C VAL A 38 18.64 7.86 -13.79
N ASP A 39 19.14 8.23 -12.62
CA ASP A 39 19.73 7.31 -11.65
C ASP A 39 18.75 6.90 -10.54
N LEU A 40 19.14 5.92 -9.75
CA LEU A 40 18.30 5.38 -8.69
C LEU A 40 18.06 6.42 -7.58
N ALA A 41 19.05 7.20 -7.19
CA ALA A 41 18.93 8.19 -6.12
C ALA A 41 17.91 9.28 -6.46
N PHE A 42 17.89 9.74 -7.73
CA PHE A 42 16.85 10.64 -8.20
C PHE A 42 15.47 9.99 -8.16
N PHE A 43 15.37 8.73 -8.62
CA PHE A 43 14.08 8.03 -8.68
C PHE A 43 13.51 7.74 -7.28
N GLU A 44 14.36 7.37 -6.31
CA GLU A 44 13.98 7.20 -4.90
C GLU A 44 13.45 8.51 -4.29
N GLY A 45 13.99 9.66 -4.70
CA GLY A 45 13.49 10.98 -4.30
C GLY A 45 12.08 11.30 -4.81
N LEU A 46 11.51 10.47 -5.70
CA LEU A 46 10.14 10.59 -6.21
C LEU A 46 9.14 9.69 -5.45
N ALA A 47 9.56 9.08 -4.35
CA ALA A 47 8.69 8.24 -3.52
C ALA A 47 7.46 9.01 -3.03
N GLY A 48 6.29 8.36 -3.09
CA GLY A 48 5.02 8.97 -2.65
C GLY A 48 4.44 10.04 -3.60
N ILE A 49 5.11 10.33 -4.74
CA ILE A 49 4.63 11.29 -5.74
C ILE A 49 3.72 10.56 -6.74
N ASP A 50 2.58 11.17 -7.05
CA ASP A 50 1.67 10.65 -8.07
C ASP A 50 2.30 10.61 -9.48
N ASP A 51 1.76 9.77 -10.35
CA ASP A 51 2.33 9.48 -11.66
C ASP A 51 2.45 10.72 -12.56
N VAL A 52 1.49 11.66 -12.50
CA VAL A 52 1.53 12.89 -13.31
C VAL A 52 2.69 13.79 -12.88
N ASN A 53 2.80 14.03 -11.58
CA ASN A 53 3.88 14.84 -11.01
C ASN A 53 5.23 14.14 -11.16
N ARG A 54 5.30 12.82 -11.01
CA ARG A 54 6.52 12.03 -11.23
C ARG A 54 7.04 12.21 -12.65
N VAL A 55 6.20 12.03 -13.66
CA VAL A 55 6.60 12.22 -15.07
C VAL A 55 7.06 13.66 -15.32
N ARG A 56 6.37 14.65 -14.76
CA ARG A 56 6.77 16.06 -14.87
C ARG A 56 8.15 16.32 -14.27
N LEU A 57 8.45 15.74 -13.10
CA LEU A 57 9.75 15.88 -12.44
C LEU A 57 10.87 15.18 -13.21
N ILE A 58 10.60 13.98 -13.76
CA ILE A 58 11.54 13.29 -14.64
C ILE A 58 11.82 14.15 -15.88
N SER A 59 10.78 14.66 -16.57
CA SER A 59 10.93 15.53 -17.74
C SER A 59 11.78 16.76 -17.43
N ALA A 60 11.53 17.40 -16.28
CA ALA A 60 12.31 18.56 -15.85
C ALA A 60 13.79 18.21 -15.57
N HIS A 61 14.04 17.05 -14.96
CA HIS A 61 15.39 16.57 -14.65
C HIS A 61 16.21 16.26 -15.90
N ILE A 62 15.59 15.61 -16.89
CA ILE A 62 16.28 15.23 -18.15
C ILE A 62 16.33 16.37 -19.18
N GLY A 63 15.57 17.47 -18.96
CA GLY A 63 15.48 18.60 -19.90
C GLY A 63 14.77 18.25 -21.21
N ALA A 64 13.88 17.26 -21.21
CA ALA A 64 13.13 16.81 -22.38
C ALA A 64 11.71 16.35 -22.01
N ASP A 65 10.76 16.46 -22.96
CA ASP A 65 9.39 15.97 -22.73
C ASP A 65 9.34 14.44 -22.73
N LEU A 66 8.86 13.89 -21.61
CA LEU A 66 8.61 12.47 -21.46
C LEU A 66 7.13 12.15 -21.74
N SER A 67 6.89 11.25 -22.70
CA SER A 67 5.55 10.72 -22.88
C SER A 67 5.10 9.93 -21.67
N GLN A 68 4.12 10.47 -20.92
CA GLN A 68 3.56 9.82 -19.74
C GLN A 68 3.08 8.39 -20.05
N ALA A 69 2.32 8.23 -21.15
CA ALA A 69 1.78 6.92 -21.54
C ALA A 69 2.89 5.90 -21.84
N ALA A 70 3.93 6.30 -22.58
CA ALA A 70 5.05 5.41 -22.92
C ALA A 70 5.88 5.03 -21.68
N PHE A 71 6.13 5.99 -20.80
CA PHE A 71 6.86 5.74 -19.57
C PHE A 71 6.10 4.80 -18.65
N LEU A 72 4.83 5.11 -18.33
CA LEU A 72 4.01 4.30 -17.43
C LEU A 72 3.80 2.87 -17.96
N ALA A 73 3.56 2.71 -19.27
CA ALA A 73 3.44 1.37 -19.87
C ALA A 73 4.74 0.56 -19.74
N THR A 74 5.89 1.19 -19.93
CA THR A 74 7.19 0.54 -19.80
C THR A 74 7.49 0.20 -18.34
N TRP A 75 7.23 1.13 -17.44
CA TRP A 75 7.44 0.96 -16.00
C TRP A 75 6.54 -0.15 -15.44
N ASP A 76 5.23 -0.13 -15.72
CA ASP A 76 4.30 -1.19 -15.30
C ASP A 76 4.75 -2.56 -15.76
N ARG A 77 5.19 -2.69 -17.02
CA ARG A 77 5.70 -3.95 -17.56
C ARG A 77 6.94 -4.44 -16.80
N LEU A 78 7.88 -3.53 -16.49
CA LEU A 78 9.11 -3.87 -15.77
C LEU A 78 8.84 -4.18 -14.29
N CYS A 79 7.90 -3.50 -13.66
CA CYS A 79 7.42 -3.85 -12.31
C CYS A 79 6.88 -5.29 -12.28
N ARG A 80 6.03 -5.67 -13.24
CA ARG A 80 5.46 -7.03 -13.33
C ARG A 80 6.54 -8.11 -13.50
N VAL A 81 7.57 -7.84 -14.32
CA VAL A 81 8.71 -8.75 -14.46
C VAL A 81 9.43 -8.95 -13.12
N ARG A 82 9.60 -7.89 -12.33
CA ARG A 82 10.23 -7.97 -11.01
C ARG A 82 9.33 -8.68 -10.00
N PHE A 83 8.03 -8.42 -10.01
CA PHE A 83 7.07 -9.11 -9.13
C PHE A 83 7.04 -10.60 -9.39
N ALA A 84 7.12 -11.04 -10.66
CA ALA A 84 7.18 -12.46 -11.02
C ALA A 84 8.44 -13.16 -10.48
N ALA A 85 9.53 -12.43 -10.24
CA ALA A 85 10.73 -12.95 -9.60
C ALA A 85 10.60 -13.09 -8.07
N GLY A 86 9.55 -12.51 -7.47
CA GLY A 86 9.23 -12.52 -6.05
C GLY A 86 9.11 -11.11 -5.48
N ILE A 87 8.16 -10.92 -4.57
CA ILE A 87 7.95 -9.67 -3.85
C ILE A 87 8.38 -9.88 -2.40
N PRO A 88 9.32 -9.07 -1.87
CA PRO A 88 9.69 -9.13 -0.46
C PRO A 88 8.49 -8.80 0.44
N LEU A 89 8.35 -9.56 1.52
CA LEU A 89 7.31 -9.33 2.51
C LEU A 89 7.85 -8.47 3.64
N LYS A 90 7.02 -7.59 4.18
CA LYS A 90 7.35 -6.88 5.41
C LYS A 90 7.45 -7.87 6.58
N SER A 91 8.38 -7.60 7.48
CA SER A 91 8.66 -8.50 8.60
C SER A 91 7.41 -8.77 9.43
N GLY A 92 7.08 -10.05 9.58
CA GLY A 92 5.93 -10.51 10.36
C GLY A 92 4.58 -10.47 9.64
N ALA A 93 4.50 -10.01 8.39
CA ALA A 93 3.24 -9.88 7.66
C ALA A 93 2.44 -11.19 7.60
N VAL A 94 3.05 -12.26 7.07
CA VAL A 94 2.37 -13.57 6.98
C VAL A 94 1.99 -14.11 8.36
N ALA A 95 2.90 -14.03 9.32
CA ALA A 95 2.65 -14.57 10.65
C ALA A 95 1.51 -13.84 11.38
N LEU A 96 1.37 -12.52 11.21
CA LEU A 96 0.24 -11.77 11.73
C LEU A 96 -1.06 -12.15 11.02
N LEU A 97 -1.05 -12.22 9.68
CA LEU A 97 -2.23 -12.61 8.91
C LEU A 97 -2.72 -14.02 9.26
N GLU A 98 -1.81 -14.98 9.46
CA GLU A 98 -2.14 -16.34 9.90
C GLU A 98 -2.75 -16.37 11.31
N ARG A 99 -2.22 -15.57 12.24
CA ARG A 99 -2.81 -15.44 13.59
C ARG A 99 -4.22 -14.84 13.54
N LEU A 100 -4.41 -13.77 12.79
CA LEU A 100 -5.72 -13.13 12.64
C LEU A 100 -6.72 -14.08 11.98
N GLN A 101 -6.32 -14.79 10.93
CA GLN A 101 -7.17 -15.78 10.26
C GLN A 101 -7.53 -16.93 11.20
N SER A 102 -6.57 -17.43 11.99
CA SER A 102 -6.81 -18.48 12.99
C SER A 102 -7.74 -18.03 14.12
N ALA A 103 -7.72 -16.74 14.45
CA ALA A 103 -8.64 -16.11 15.41
C ALA A 103 -10.03 -15.83 14.80
N GLY A 104 -10.23 -16.10 13.50
CA GLY A 104 -11.50 -15.85 12.83
C GLY A 104 -11.76 -14.37 12.54
N SER A 105 -10.74 -13.50 12.54
CA SER A 105 -10.89 -12.07 12.26
C SER A 105 -11.20 -11.86 10.77
N PRO A 106 -12.27 -11.15 10.39
CA PRO A 106 -12.51 -10.75 9.02
C PRO A 106 -11.41 -9.82 8.51
N LEU A 107 -10.81 -10.15 7.34
CA LEU A 107 -9.70 -9.41 6.75
C LEU A 107 -10.10 -8.77 5.42
N ALA A 108 -9.69 -7.53 5.22
CA ALA A 108 -9.75 -6.86 3.94
C ALA A 108 -8.44 -6.14 3.61
N LEU A 109 -8.25 -5.87 2.33
CA LEU A 109 -7.19 -5.03 1.81
C LEU A 109 -7.79 -3.77 1.19
N ALA A 110 -7.15 -2.60 1.40
CA ALA A 110 -7.49 -1.36 0.71
C ALA A 110 -6.20 -0.68 0.23
N THR A 111 -5.98 -0.67 -1.08
CA THR A 111 -4.74 -0.20 -1.70
C THR A 111 -4.97 0.93 -2.71
N SER A 112 -3.98 1.79 -2.89
CA SER A 112 -3.93 2.78 -3.97
C SER A 112 -3.49 2.19 -5.32
N SER A 113 -3.12 0.91 -5.37
CA SER A 113 -2.80 0.21 -6.61
C SER A 113 -4.05 -0.03 -7.46
N ARG A 114 -3.91 0.02 -8.79
CA ARG A 114 -4.96 -0.41 -9.73
C ARG A 114 -5.22 -1.90 -9.57
N ARG A 115 -6.40 -2.34 -9.96
CA ARG A 115 -6.89 -3.71 -9.72
C ARG A 115 -5.97 -4.79 -10.26
N ASP A 116 -5.51 -4.63 -11.49
CA ASP A 116 -4.61 -5.59 -12.13
C ASP A 116 -3.26 -5.69 -11.40
N MET A 117 -2.68 -4.54 -11.01
CA MET A 117 -1.43 -4.49 -10.26
C MET A 117 -1.58 -5.04 -8.84
N ALA A 118 -2.67 -4.71 -8.15
CA ALA A 118 -2.95 -5.25 -6.81
C ALA A 118 -3.10 -6.77 -6.83
N HIS A 119 -3.79 -7.31 -7.85
CA HIS A 119 -3.93 -8.75 -8.04
C HIS A 119 -2.57 -9.42 -8.27
N ASP A 120 -1.75 -8.89 -9.19
CA ASP A 120 -0.42 -9.43 -9.47
C ASP A 120 0.46 -9.43 -8.20
N LYS A 121 0.46 -8.31 -7.48
CA LYS A 121 1.20 -8.19 -6.21
C LYS A 121 0.76 -9.24 -5.20
N LEU A 122 -0.54 -9.39 -4.96
CA LEU A 122 -1.08 -10.36 -4.01
C LEU A 122 -0.74 -11.80 -4.39
N VAL A 123 -0.81 -12.13 -5.68
CA VAL A 123 -0.48 -13.48 -6.18
C VAL A 123 1.01 -13.76 -5.99
N HIS A 124 1.88 -12.85 -6.44
CA HIS A 124 3.33 -13.05 -6.37
C HIS A 124 3.90 -12.95 -4.95
N ALA A 125 3.22 -12.23 -4.05
CA ALA A 125 3.53 -12.20 -2.62
C ALA A 125 2.96 -13.41 -1.84
N GLY A 126 2.09 -14.23 -2.47
CA GLY A 126 1.41 -15.34 -1.80
C GLY A 126 0.36 -14.92 -0.77
N LEU A 127 -0.14 -13.67 -0.84
CA LEU A 127 -1.05 -13.08 0.13
C LEU A 127 -2.53 -13.15 -0.27
N ALA A 128 -2.85 -13.49 -1.53
CA ALA A 128 -4.22 -13.50 -2.04
C ALA A 128 -5.19 -14.35 -1.19
N ARG A 129 -4.68 -15.43 -0.58
CA ARG A 129 -5.47 -16.35 0.26
C ARG A 129 -6.06 -15.71 1.53
N PHE A 130 -5.50 -14.61 1.99
CA PHE A 130 -5.92 -13.96 3.24
C PHE A 130 -7.04 -12.95 3.05
N PHE A 131 -7.22 -12.42 1.84
CA PHE A 131 -8.09 -11.27 1.59
C PHE A 131 -9.28 -11.63 0.69
N PRO A 132 -10.43 -12.02 1.28
CA PRO A 132 -11.66 -12.20 0.52
C PRO A 132 -12.24 -10.88 -0.01
N VAL A 133 -11.84 -9.75 0.59
CA VAL A 133 -12.22 -8.41 0.19
C VAL A 133 -10.95 -7.62 -0.15
N VAL A 134 -10.85 -7.16 -1.39
CA VAL A 134 -9.78 -6.29 -1.89
C VAL A 134 -10.42 -5.08 -2.52
N ILE A 135 -10.10 -3.91 -1.99
CA ILE A 135 -10.49 -2.60 -2.52
C ILE A 135 -9.27 -1.95 -3.16
N THR A 136 -9.41 -1.59 -4.40
CA THR A 136 -8.35 -1.01 -5.25
C THR A 136 -8.67 0.42 -5.63
N PHE A 137 -7.73 1.11 -6.26
CA PHE A 137 -7.95 2.45 -6.82
C PHE A 137 -9.20 2.49 -7.73
N ASP A 138 -9.45 1.43 -8.51
CA ASP A 138 -10.54 1.38 -9.49
C ASP A 138 -11.93 1.15 -8.88
N ASP A 139 -12.01 0.84 -7.58
CA ASP A 139 -13.27 0.55 -6.89
C ASP A 139 -13.94 1.79 -6.30
N VAL A 140 -13.25 2.93 -6.30
CA VAL A 140 -13.71 4.17 -5.67
C VAL A 140 -13.55 5.36 -6.60
N SER A 141 -14.43 6.34 -6.51
CA SER A 141 -14.31 7.60 -7.25
C SER A 141 -13.36 8.59 -6.59
N LEU A 142 -13.13 8.45 -5.27
CA LEU A 142 -12.23 9.27 -4.48
C LEU A 142 -11.23 8.37 -3.75
N PRO A 143 -9.99 8.23 -4.27
CA PRO A 143 -8.96 7.42 -3.63
C PRO A 143 -8.40 8.09 -2.36
N LYS A 144 -7.54 7.40 -1.63
CA LYS A 144 -6.78 7.98 -0.51
C LYS A 144 -6.15 9.32 -0.92
N PRO A 145 -6.23 10.39 -0.12
CA PRO A 145 -6.57 10.42 1.31
C PRO A 145 -8.08 10.48 1.63
N ALA A 146 -8.97 10.37 0.65
CA ALA A 146 -10.40 10.26 0.95
C ALA A 146 -10.73 8.94 1.67
N PRO A 147 -11.73 8.91 2.59
CA PRO A 147 -12.04 7.73 3.38
C PRO A 147 -12.73 6.60 2.61
N ALA A 148 -13.13 6.85 1.36
CA ALA A 148 -13.96 5.94 0.57
C ALA A 148 -13.40 4.51 0.44
N PRO A 149 -12.09 4.25 0.24
CA PRO A 149 -11.57 2.89 0.15
C PRO A 149 -11.79 2.10 1.45
N TYR A 150 -11.55 2.71 2.60
CA TYR A 150 -11.72 2.06 3.91
C TYR A 150 -13.19 1.87 4.26
N LEU A 151 -14.04 2.85 4.00
CA LEU A 151 -15.49 2.72 4.19
C LEU A 151 -16.06 1.60 3.32
N LEU A 152 -15.61 1.48 2.07
CA LEU A 152 -16.04 0.40 1.19
C LEU A 152 -15.56 -0.97 1.69
N ALA A 153 -14.31 -1.07 2.19
CA ALA A 153 -13.80 -2.30 2.77
C ALA A 153 -14.62 -2.75 3.99
N ALA A 154 -14.91 -1.84 4.93
CA ALA A 154 -15.75 -2.11 6.09
C ALA A 154 -17.15 -2.56 5.67
N SER A 155 -17.78 -1.87 4.72
CA SER A 155 -19.09 -2.24 4.16
C SER A 155 -19.09 -3.65 3.57
N ARG A 156 -18.08 -4.03 2.82
CA ARG A 156 -17.95 -5.37 2.23
C ARG A 156 -17.76 -6.48 3.27
N LEU A 157 -17.19 -6.14 4.42
CA LEU A 157 -17.06 -7.05 5.58
C LEU A 157 -18.26 -7.01 6.52
N ASN A 158 -19.29 -6.18 6.25
CA ASN A 158 -20.43 -5.91 7.14
C ASN A 158 -19.99 -5.45 8.54
N ALA A 159 -18.90 -4.69 8.63
CA ALA A 159 -18.37 -4.16 9.88
C ALA A 159 -18.65 -2.65 9.99
N ALA A 160 -18.96 -2.19 11.22
CA ALA A 160 -19.06 -0.76 11.49
C ALA A 160 -17.65 -0.12 11.47
N PRO A 161 -17.45 1.06 10.83
CA PRO A 161 -16.13 1.69 10.78
C PRO A 161 -15.46 1.86 12.15
N ALA A 162 -16.20 2.29 13.17
CA ALA A 162 -15.68 2.44 14.54
C ALA A 162 -15.27 1.10 15.20
N ARG A 163 -15.60 -0.03 14.58
CA ARG A 163 -15.22 -1.38 15.00
C ARG A 163 -14.15 -2.00 14.07
N CYS A 164 -13.57 -1.20 13.18
CA CYS A 164 -12.48 -1.61 12.31
C CYS A 164 -11.15 -1.05 12.80
N VAL A 165 -10.08 -1.81 12.62
CA VAL A 165 -8.71 -1.33 12.76
C VAL A 165 -8.00 -1.41 11.42
N VAL A 166 -7.20 -0.39 11.11
CA VAL A 166 -6.44 -0.26 9.87
C VAL A 166 -4.95 -0.29 10.18
N PHE A 167 -4.19 -1.04 9.39
CA PHE A 167 -2.73 -1.00 9.36
C PHE A 167 -2.28 -0.28 8.10
N GLU A 168 -1.46 0.74 8.24
CA GLU A 168 -0.98 1.63 7.20
C GLU A 168 0.48 2.04 7.45
N ASP A 169 1.21 2.39 6.39
CA ASP A 169 2.57 2.94 6.49
C ASP A 169 2.60 4.45 6.23
N SER A 170 1.70 4.96 5.39
CA SER A 170 1.71 6.31 4.83
C SER A 170 0.78 7.28 5.57
N GLU A 171 1.14 8.58 5.55
CA GLU A 171 0.27 9.65 6.05
C GLU A 171 -1.02 9.77 5.25
N THR A 172 -0.96 9.58 3.93
CA THR A 172 -2.11 9.65 3.03
C THR A 172 -3.15 8.58 3.37
N GLY A 173 -2.69 7.36 3.61
CA GLY A 173 -3.55 6.26 3.97
C GLY A 173 -4.02 6.32 5.43
N ALA A 174 -3.14 6.71 6.36
CA ALA A 174 -3.51 6.92 7.76
C ALA A 174 -4.64 7.97 7.88
N ARG A 175 -4.53 9.09 7.15
CA ARG A 175 -5.60 10.10 7.08
C ARG A 175 -6.90 9.52 6.53
N ALA A 176 -6.84 8.75 5.45
CA ALA A 176 -8.04 8.13 4.88
C ALA A 176 -8.76 7.22 5.88
N ALA A 177 -8.01 6.43 6.64
CA ALA A 177 -8.56 5.55 7.67
C ALA A 177 -9.10 6.33 8.88
N TRP A 178 -8.40 7.40 9.28
CA TRP A 178 -8.83 8.32 10.34
C TRP A 178 -10.15 9.01 9.98
N ASP A 179 -10.22 9.59 8.77
CA ASP A 179 -11.43 10.26 8.27
C ASP A 179 -12.60 9.28 8.06
N ALA A 180 -12.31 7.96 7.90
CA ALA A 180 -13.31 6.90 7.92
C ALA A 180 -13.85 6.57 9.33
N GLY A 181 -13.28 7.14 10.40
CA GLY A 181 -13.65 6.87 11.78
C GLY A 181 -13.18 5.52 12.31
N MET A 182 -12.08 4.99 11.78
CA MET A 182 -11.49 3.72 12.17
C MET A 182 -10.33 3.91 13.16
N THR A 183 -9.98 2.85 13.89
CA THR A 183 -8.72 2.85 14.65
C THR A 183 -7.55 2.68 13.68
N VAL A 184 -6.56 3.56 13.77
CA VAL A 184 -5.40 3.57 12.86
C VAL A 184 -4.14 3.17 13.61
N VAL A 185 -3.48 2.14 13.11
CA VAL A 185 -2.13 1.72 13.48
C VAL A 185 -1.22 2.04 12.31
N GLN A 186 -0.35 3.04 12.49
CA GLN A 186 0.64 3.40 11.48
C GLN A 186 1.96 2.69 11.76
N VAL A 187 2.46 1.95 10.77
CA VAL A 187 3.77 1.27 10.80
C VAL A 187 4.62 1.86 9.68
N PRO A 188 5.34 2.96 9.94
CA PRO A 188 6.04 3.72 8.91
C PRO A 188 7.06 2.88 8.16
N ASP A 189 7.15 3.07 6.85
CA ASP A 189 8.16 2.44 6.00
C ASP A 189 9.26 3.43 5.60
N LEU A 190 9.11 4.14 4.50
CA LEU A 190 10.14 5.04 3.97
C LEU A 190 10.15 6.41 4.63
N HIS A 191 9.02 6.90 5.03
CA HIS A 191 8.88 8.21 5.64
C HIS A 191 8.44 8.08 7.10
N PRO A 192 9.03 8.87 8.01
CA PRO A 192 8.60 8.86 9.40
C PRO A 192 7.14 9.33 9.51
N ALA A 193 6.37 8.69 10.41
CA ALA A 193 5.02 9.13 10.71
C ALA A 193 5.03 10.46 11.47
N THR A 194 4.10 11.37 11.14
CA THR A 194 3.83 12.56 11.97
C THR A 194 3.04 12.17 13.23
N GLY A 195 2.23 11.13 13.14
CA GLY A 195 1.32 10.69 14.20
C GLY A 195 -0.01 11.46 14.23
N ASP A 196 -0.22 12.41 13.33
CA ASP A 196 -1.41 13.27 13.33
C ASP A 196 -2.71 12.49 13.05
N PHE A 197 -2.60 11.42 12.27
CA PHE A 197 -3.73 10.58 11.86
C PHE A 197 -3.62 9.13 12.34
N ALA A 198 -2.85 8.88 13.40
CA ALA A 198 -2.66 7.56 13.96
C ALA A 198 -3.07 7.49 15.43
N HIS A 199 -3.80 6.44 15.82
CA HIS A 199 -4.05 6.14 17.23
C HIS A 199 -2.81 5.50 17.86
N HIS A 200 -2.05 4.75 17.06
CA HIS A 200 -0.78 4.14 17.44
C HIS A 200 0.22 4.23 16.29
N VAL A 201 1.43 4.71 16.58
CA VAL A 201 2.59 4.59 15.69
C VAL A 201 3.45 3.46 16.25
N ALA A 202 3.74 2.47 15.43
CA ALA A 202 4.45 1.25 15.85
C ALA A 202 5.64 0.98 14.94
N GLY A 203 6.70 0.40 15.50
CA GLY A 203 7.90 0.01 14.75
C GLY A 203 7.77 -1.33 14.00
N SER A 204 6.65 -2.04 14.15
CA SER A 204 6.35 -3.28 13.43
C SER A 204 4.87 -3.63 13.48
N LEU A 205 4.43 -4.49 12.55
CA LEU A 205 3.06 -5.01 12.51
C LEU A 205 2.66 -5.69 13.84
N PHE A 206 3.55 -6.47 14.46
CA PHE A 206 3.27 -7.13 15.73
C PHE A 206 3.16 -6.15 16.90
N GLN A 207 3.99 -5.12 16.95
CA GLN A 207 3.88 -4.08 17.98
C GLN A 207 2.55 -3.33 17.82
N GLY A 208 2.16 -3.02 16.58
CA GLY A 208 0.88 -2.39 16.29
C GLY A 208 -0.31 -3.28 16.67
N ALA A 209 -0.26 -4.57 16.34
CA ALA A 209 -1.31 -5.52 16.72
C ALA A 209 -1.46 -5.61 18.25
N ALA A 210 -0.35 -5.72 18.96
CA ALA A 210 -0.35 -5.76 20.44
C ALA A 210 -0.90 -4.46 21.05
N ALA A 211 -0.58 -3.30 20.49
CA ALA A 211 -1.04 -2.00 20.98
C ALA A 211 -2.58 -1.87 20.95
N VAL A 212 -3.24 -2.57 20.02
CA VAL A 212 -4.71 -2.56 19.88
C VAL A 212 -5.37 -3.84 20.39
N GLY A 213 -4.62 -4.72 21.07
CA GLY A 213 -5.16 -5.95 21.67
C GLY A 213 -5.51 -7.06 20.67
N LEU A 214 -4.93 -7.04 19.48
CA LEU A 214 -5.03 -8.13 18.51
C LEU A 214 -4.08 -9.29 18.87
N PRO A 215 -4.37 -10.54 18.44
CA PRO A 215 -3.56 -11.70 18.75
C PRO A 215 -2.16 -11.69 18.11
#